data_15f246f2e10306b4917863a447037294
#
_entry.id   15f246f2e10306b4917863a447037294
#
_cell.length_a   1.000
_cell.length_b   1.000
_cell.length_c   1.000
_cell.angle_alpha   90.00
_cell.angle_beta   90.00
_cell.angle_gamma   90.00
#
_symmetry.space_group_name_H-M   'P 1'
#
loop_
_entity.id
_entity.type
_entity.pdbx_description
1 polymer ?
#
loop_
_entity_poly.entity_id
_entity_poly.type
_entity_poly.pdbx_seq_one_letter_code
_entity_poly.pdbx_strand_id
1 'polypeptide(L)'
;MADIAAIKELARSLCLMNDANGQIDLNYETLSNLDYLYNILQQEAELRKKKKADEICKSSRLPKKVFDESRITAGLRWQLEEIQKIDFQNTTQNIIIVGDCATGKTSLAARIAKKAIQNGTTALYSTEEDLIYAARRQKSH
;
A
#
# COMPACT_ATOMS: atom_id res chain seq x y z
N MET A 1 34.34 -8.32 -17.56
CA MET A 1 33.50 -7.59 -16.59
C MET A 1 32.24 -7.18 -17.32
N ALA A 2 31.06 -7.50 -16.79
CA ALA A 2 29.82 -7.02 -17.40
C ALA A 2 29.73 -5.51 -17.19
N ASP A 3 29.49 -4.76 -18.26
CA ASP A 3 29.30 -3.31 -18.22
C ASP A 3 27.93 -3.02 -17.58
N ILE A 4 27.83 -1.97 -16.76
CA ILE A 4 26.59 -1.51 -16.13
C ILE A 4 25.48 -1.27 -17.19
N ALA A 5 25.85 -0.78 -18.37
CA ALA A 5 24.92 -0.60 -19.46
C ALA A 5 24.32 -1.95 -19.93
N ALA A 6 25.13 -2.99 -20.07
CA ALA A 6 24.70 -4.33 -20.45
C ALA A 6 23.80 -4.97 -19.38
N ILE A 7 24.10 -4.76 -18.09
CA ILE A 7 23.26 -5.23 -16.98
C ILE A 7 21.87 -4.57 -17.01
N LYS A 8 21.81 -3.25 -17.23
CA LYS A 8 20.54 -2.52 -17.35
C LYS A 8 19.71 -2.96 -18.55
N GLU A 9 20.34 -3.27 -19.67
CA GLU A 9 19.66 -3.77 -20.86
C GLU A 9 19.08 -5.16 -20.63
N LEU A 10 19.86 -6.05 -19.99
CA LEU A 10 19.40 -7.38 -19.59
C LEU A 10 18.25 -7.31 -18.57
N ALA A 11 18.35 -6.42 -17.58
CA ALA A 11 17.31 -6.19 -16.60
C ALA A 11 15.98 -5.73 -17.27
N ARG A 12 16.05 -4.87 -18.28
CA ARG A 12 14.87 -4.49 -19.08
C ARG A 12 14.28 -5.69 -19.82
N SER A 13 15.11 -6.52 -20.45
CA SER A 13 14.64 -7.70 -21.18
C SER A 13 13.96 -8.73 -20.29
N LEU A 14 14.37 -8.82 -19.02
CA LEU A 14 13.78 -9.68 -17.98
C LEU A 14 12.63 -9.02 -17.21
N CYS A 15 12.17 -7.84 -17.65
CA CYS A 15 11.16 -7.05 -16.94
C CYS A 15 11.53 -6.65 -15.50
N LEU A 16 12.82 -6.58 -15.18
CA LEU A 16 13.35 -6.06 -13.91
C LEU A 16 13.45 -4.52 -13.99
N MET A 17 12.32 -3.86 -14.17
CA MET A 17 12.24 -2.43 -14.52
C MET A 17 12.85 -1.51 -13.45
N ASN A 18 12.81 -1.90 -12.19
CA ASN A 18 13.36 -1.08 -11.10
C ASN A 18 14.89 -1.05 -11.14
N ASP A 19 15.51 -2.18 -11.42
CA ASP A 19 16.95 -2.28 -11.62
C ASP A 19 17.38 -1.53 -12.89
N ALA A 20 16.67 -1.72 -13.99
CA ALA A 20 16.90 -1.01 -15.25
C ALA A 20 16.82 0.52 -15.11
N ASN A 21 16.00 1.04 -14.18
CA ASN A 21 15.86 2.46 -13.89
C ASN A 21 16.85 2.98 -12.83
N GLY A 22 17.75 2.12 -12.33
CA GLY A 22 18.72 2.48 -11.31
C GLY A 22 18.12 2.74 -9.92
N GLN A 23 16.97 2.13 -9.61
CA GLN A 23 16.32 2.24 -8.31
C GLN A 23 16.84 1.21 -7.29
N ILE A 24 17.66 0.25 -7.75
CA ILE A 24 18.31 -0.75 -6.93
C ILE A 24 19.75 -0.33 -6.69
N ASP A 25 20.20 -0.38 -5.44
CA ASP A 25 21.59 -0.13 -5.10
C ASP A 25 22.45 -1.34 -5.50
N LEU A 26 23.35 -1.11 -6.45
CA LEU A 26 24.26 -2.11 -7.01
C LEU A 26 25.66 -2.08 -6.35
N ASN A 27 25.74 -1.67 -5.08
CA ASN A 27 27.02 -1.68 -4.35
C ASN A 27 27.39 -3.10 -3.93
N TYR A 28 28.35 -3.73 -4.63
CA TYR A 28 28.69 -5.16 -4.55
C TYR A 28 30.14 -5.46 -4.11
N GLU A 29 30.88 -4.46 -3.62
CA GLU A 29 32.31 -4.63 -3.34
C GLU A 29 32.65 -5.65 -2.23
N THR A 30 31.64 -6.07 -1.42
CA THR A 30 31.88 -6.92 -0.24
C THR A 30 31.00 -8.16 -0.14
N LEU A 31 30.10 -8.42 -1.09
CA LEU A 31 29.10 -9.51 -1.01
C LEU A 31 29.50 -10.71 -1.87
N SER A 32 29.13 -11.91 -1.42
CA SER A 32 29.16 -13.10 -2.28
C SER A 32 28.17 -12.94 -3.43
N ASN A 33 28.39 -13.63 -4.56
CA ASN A 33 27.50 -13.55 -5.72
C ASN A 33 26.05 -13.94 -5.39
N LEU A 34 25.83 -14.86 -4.45
CA LEU A 34 24.51 -15.28 -4.01
C LEU A 34 23.84 -14.21 -3.14
N ASP A 35 24.57 -13.62 -2.21
CA ASP A 35 24.05 -12.54 -1.36
C ASP A 35 23.69 -11.30 -2.20
N TYR A 36 24.52 -10.99 -3.18
CA TYR A 36 24.27 -9.92 -4.11
C TYR A 36 22.98 -10.14 -4.91
N LEU A 37 22.81 -11.34 -5.50
CA LEU A 37 21.60 -11.68 -6.23
C LEU A 37 20.36 -11.65 -5.32
N TYR A 38 20.46 -12.17 -4.11
CA TYR A 38 19.37 -12.15 -3.13
C TYR A 38 18.96 -10.71 -2.80
N ASN A 39 19.91 -9.82 -2.55
CA ASN A 39 19.66 -8.42 -2.24
C ASN A 39 18.98 -7.69 -3.41
N ILE A 40 19.40 -7.92 -4.65
CA ILE A 40 18.74 -7.34 -5.84
C ILE A 40 17.29 -7.81 -5.93
N LEU A 41 17.05 -9.11 -5.81
CA LEU A 41 15.70 -9.66 -5.92
C LEU A 41 14.79 -9.17 -4.79
N GLN A 42 15.33 -9.03 -3.58
CA GLN A 42 14.58 -8.49 -2.45
C GLN A 42 14.18 -7.02 -2.68
N GLN A 43 15.12 -6.17 -3.08
CA GLN A 43 14.85 -4.77 -3.40
C GLN A 43 13.82 -4.64 -4.53
N GLU A 44 13.96 -5.44 -5.60
CA GLU A 44 12.99 -5.46 -6.70
C GLU A 44 11.59 -5.85 -6.22
N ALA A 45 11.48 -6.87 -5.37
CA ALA A 45 10.20 -7.31 -4.80
C ALA A 45 9.55 -6.21 -3.94
N GLU A 46 10.33 -5.52 -3.10
CA GLU A 46 9.83 -4.41 -2.28
C GLU A 46 9.35 -3.23 -3.13
N LEU A 47 10.11 -2.86 -4.16
CA LEU A 47 9.74 -1.78 -5.07
C LEU A 47 8.47 -2.12 -5.87
N ARG A 48 8.32 -3.37 -6.33
CA ARG A 48 7.09 -3.85 -6.99
C ARG A 48 5.89 -3.80 -6.03
N LYS A 49 6.08 -4.25 -4.78
CA LYS A 49 5.04 -4.19 -3.75
C LYS A 49 4.61 -2.75 -3.49
N LYS A 50 5.56 -1.83 -3.38
CA LYS A 50 5.30 -0.40 -3.20
C LYS A 50 4.56 0.21 -4.39
N LYS A 51 5.01 -0.04 -5.62
CA LYS A 51 4.33 0.44 -6.84
C LYS A 51 2.89 -0.06 -6.93
N LYS A 52 2.68 -1.36 -6.67
CA LYS A 52 1.34 -1.94 -6.65
C LYS A 52 0.45 -1.29 -5.59
N ALA A 53 0.98 -1.05 -4.39
CA ALA A 53 0.25 -0.34 -3.33
C ALA A 53 -0.12 1.09 -3.74
N ASP A 54 0.78 1.82 -4.40
CA ASP A 54 0.53 3.18 -4.90
C ASP A 54 -0.56 3.19 -6.00
N GLU A 55 -0.56 2.22 -6.90
CA GLU A 55 -1.60 2.06 -7.93
C GLU A 55 -2.97 1.77 -7.30
N ILE A 56 -3.02 0.85 -6.33
CA ILE A 56 -4.25 0.56 -5.58
C ILE A 56 -4.72 1.81 -4.82
N CYS A 57 -3.83 2.56 -4.17
CA CYS A 57 -4.16 3.81 -3.51
C CYS A 57 -4.75 4.85 -4.48
N LYS A 58 -4.25 4.95 -5.71
CA LYS A 58 -4.79 5.85 -6.73
C LYS A 58 -6.19 5.46 -7.17
N SER A 59 -6.43 4.16 -7.37
CA SER A 59 -7.73 3.63 -7.79
C SER A 59 -8.76 3.55 -6.67
N SER A 60 -8.34 3.55 -5.41
CA SER A 60 -9.18 3.36 -4.22
C SER A 60 -10.10 4.55 -3.89
N ARG A 61 -9.94 5.69 -4.58
CA ARG A 61 -10.69 6.94 -4.31
C ARG A 61 -10.60 7.45 -2.88
N LEU A 62 -9.57 7.04 -2.13
CA LEU A 62 -9.41 7.46 -0.75
C LEU A 62 -9.25 8.98 -0.64
N PRO A 63 -9.86 9.62 0.38
CA PRO A 63 -9.71 11.05 0.61
C PRO A 63 -8.23 11.43 0.80
N LYS A 64 -7.81 12.52 0.15
CA LYS A 64 -6.44 13.03 0.23
C LYS A 64 -6.12 13.73 1.56
N LYS A 65 -7.12 13.95 2.41
CA LYS A 65 -6.94 14.62 3.70
C LYS A 65 -5.97 13.82 4.57
N VAL A 66 -4.96 14.51 5.07
CA VAL A 66 -3.99 13.94 6.01
C VAL A 66 -4.65 13.84 7.38
N PHE A 67 -4.48 12.71 8.03
CA PHE A 67 -4.91 12.52 9.40
C PHE A 67 -3.93 13.23 10.34
N ASP A 68 -4.42 14.13 11.17
CA ASP A 68 -3.62 14.88 12.13
C ASP A 68 -3.41 14.05 13.41
N GLU A 69 -2.22 13.53 13.57
CA GLU A 69 -1.87 12.68 14.72
C GLU A 69 -1.81 13.45 16.05
N SER A 70 -1.64 14.76 16.02
CA SER A 70 -1.62 15.59 17.23
C SER A 70 -2.96 15.61 17.96
N ARG A 71 -4.04 15.31 17.24
CA ARG A 71 -5.41 15.25 17.78
C ARG A 71 -5.80 13.89 18.37
N ILE A 72 -4.89 12.93 18.35
CA ILE A 72 -5.16 11.59 18.87
C ILE A 72 -5.07 11.60 20.39
N THR A 73 -6.17 11.30 21.05
CA THR A 73 -6.18 11.03 22.51
C THR A 73 -5.47 9.72 22.82
N ALA A 74 -5.02 9.54 24.07
CA ALA A 74 -4.35 8.31 24.50
C ALA A 74 -5.22 7.06 24.28
N GLY A 75 -6.52 7.14 24.54
CA GLY A 75 -7.47 6.04 24.32
C GLY A 75 -7.63 5.68 22.84
N LEU A 76 -7.69 6.68 21.95
CA LEU A 76 -7.78 6.45 20.51
C LEU A 76 -6.47 5.86 19.97
N ARG A 77 -5.32 6.23 20.53
CA ARG A 77 -4.01 5.69 20.12
C ARG A 77 -3.94 4.19 20.36
N TRP A 78 -4.36 3.73 21.52
CA TRP A 78 -4.43 2.29 21.82
C TRP A 78 -5.35 1.55 20.82
N GLN A 79 -6.54 2.09 20.54
CA GLN A 79 -7.46 1.50 19.55
C GLN A 79 -6.84 1.41 18.15
N LEU A 80 -6.08 2.43 17.74
CA LEU A 80 -5.36 2.42 16.47
C LEU A 80 -4.26 1.35 16.40
N GLU A 81 -3.54 1.15 17.48
CA GLU A 81 -2.54 0.10 17.58
C GLU A 81 -3.18 -1.29 17.44
N GLU A 82 -4.33 -1.51 18.08
CA GLU A 82 -5.08 -2.77 17.92
C GLU A 82 -5.60 -2.97 16.47
N ILE A 83 -6.15 -1.92 15.85
CA ILE A 83 -6.59 -1.99 14.45
C ILE A 83 -5.42 -2.29 13.50
N GLN A 84 -4.22 -1.79 13.79
CA GLN A 84 -3.03 -2.05 12.97
C GLN A 84 -2.57 -3.52 13.00
N LYS A 85 -2.95 -4.28 14.03
CA LYS A 85 -2.66 -5.72 14.15
C LYS A 85 -3.63 -6.59 13.36
N ILE A 86 -4.74 -6.03 12.90
CA ILE A 86 -5.77 -6.78 12.15
C ILE A 86 -5.20 -7.18 10.79
N ASP A 87 -5.26 -8.46 10.50
CA ASP A 87 -5.02 -9.00 9.17
C ASP A 87 -6.28 -8.86 8.31
N PHE A 88 -6.33 -7.78 7.52
CA PHE A 88 -7.48 -7.50 6.66
C PHE A 88 -7.66 -8.48 5.50
N GLN A 89 -6.70 -9.40 5.25
CA GLN A 89 -6.86 -10.43 4.24
C GLN A 89 -7.68 -11.62 4.75
N ASN A 90 -7.56 -11.90 6.05
CA ASN A 90 -8.14 -13.10 6.66
C ASN A 90 -9.20 -12.80 7.72
N THR A 91 -9.57 -11.53 7.92
CA THR A 91 -10.58 -11.16 8.91
C THR A 91 -11.94 -10.90 8.28
N THR A 92 -13.00 -11.25 9.03
CA THR A 92 -14.40 -10.89 8.72
C THR A 92 -14.90 -9.76 9.61
N GLN A 93 -14.01 -9.12 10.39
CA GLN A 93 -14.40 -8.07 11.32
C GLN A 93 -14.72 -6.76 10.61
N ASN A 94 -15.76 -6.08 11.10
CA ASN A 94 -16.12 -4.73 10.66
C ASN A 94 -15.55 -3.71 11.65
N ILE A 95 -15.07 -2.58 11.11
CA ILE A 95 -14.63 -1.43 11.92
C ILE A 95 -15.67 -0.33 11.79
N ILE A 96 -16.26 0.09 12.91
CA ILE A 96 -17.22 1.21 12.97
C ILE A 96 -16.52 2.38 13.69
N ILE A 97 -16.46 3.54 13.02
CA ILE A 97 -15.86 4.77 13.57
C ILE A 97 -16.98 5.75 13.87
N VAL A 98 -17.20 6.04 15.14
CA VAL A 98 -18.24 6.94 15.64
C VAL A 98 -17.64 8.19 16.27
N GLY A 99 -18.31 9.31 16.14
CA GLY A 99 -17.91 10.60 16.72
C GLY A 99 -18.64 11.77 16.06
N ASP A 100 -18.46 12.98 16.59
CA ASP A 100 -19.10 14.21 16.14
C ASP A 100 -18.64 14.64 14.74
N CYS A 101 -19.36 15.57 14.14
CA CYS A 101 -18.99 16.13 12.85
C CYS A 101 -17.60 16.77 12.91
N ALA A 102 -16.83 16.69 11.82
CA ALA A 102 -15.47 17.26 11.69
C ALA A 102 -14.39 16.72 12.63
N THR A 103 -14.62 15.62 13.36
CA THR A 103 -13.62 14.99 14.25
C THR A 103 -12.54 14.17 13.56
N GLY A 104 -12.56 14.09 12.21
CA GLY A 104 -11.51 13.41 11.44
C GLY A 104 -11.78 11.93 11.15
N LYS A 105 -13.02 11.41 11.37
CA LYS A 105 -13.38 10.02 11.11
C LYS A 105 -12.99 9.51 9.73
N THR A 106 -13.30 10.29 8.70
CA THR A 106 -12.99 9.94 7.31
C THR A 106 -11.47 9.88 7.04
N SER A 107 -10.71 10.81 7.64
CA SER A 107 -9.23 10.81 7.53
C SER A 107 -8.63 9.61 8.24
N LEU A 108 -9.21 9.22 9.38
CA LEU A 108 -8.82 8.03 10.13
C LEU A 108 -9.10 6.75 9.33
N ALA A 109 -10.31 6.62 8.79
CA ALA A 109 -10.66 5.49 7.93
C ALA A 109 -9.74 5.38 6.71
N ALA A 110 -9.42 6.51 6.07
CA ALA A 110 -8.48 6.56 4.96
C ALA A 110 -7.06 6.11 5.36
N ARG A 111 -6.60 6.45 6.57
CA ARG A 111 -5.31 5.99 7.10
C ARG A 111 -5.29 4.47 7.30
N ILE A 112 -6.34 3.92 7.92
CA ILE A 112 -6.49 2.47 8.11
C ILE A 112 -6.48 1.75 6.76
N ALA A 113 -7.25 2.24 5.79
CA ALA A 113 -7.31 1.67 4.44
C ALA A 113 -5.94 1.72 3.72
N LYS A 114 -5.19 2.84 3.83
CA LYS A 114 -3.84 2.94 3.27
C LYS A 114 -2.89 1.91 3.89
N LYS A 115 -2.96 1.70 5.20
CA LYS A 115 -2.15 0.68 5.88
C LYS A 115 -2.49 -0.73 5.41
N ALA A 116 -3.78 -1.04 5.24
CA ALA A 116 -4.24 -2.30 4.69
C ALA A 116 -3.72 -2.53 3.26
N ILE A 117 -3.74 -1.50 2.40
CA ILE A 117 -3.18 -1.56 1.04
C ILE A 117 -1.68 -1.83 1.07
N GLN A 118 -0.92 -1.18 1.95
CA GLN A 118 0.52 -1.44 2.11
C GLN A 118 0.81 -2.89 2.52
N ASN A 119 -0.11 -3.52 3.25
CA ASN A 119 -0.04 -4.92 3.63
C ASN A 119 -0.57 -5.89 2.55
N GLY A 120 -0.91 -5.38 1.36
CA GLY A 120 -1.30 -6.20 0.21
C GLY A 120 -2.80 -6.39 0.02
N THR A 121 -3.64 -5.71 0.81
CA THR A 121 -5.11 -5.74 0.67
C THR A 121 -5.57 -4.67 -0.32
N THR A 122 -6.70 -4.87 -0.98
CA THR A 122 -7.36 -3.83 -1.76
C THR A 122 -8.35 -3.06 -0.89
N ALA A 123 -8.54 -1.77 -1.18
CA ALA A 123 -9.54 -0.95 -0.52
C ALA A 123 -10.23 -0.03 -1.53
N LEU A 124 -11.49 0.25 -1.30
CA LEU A 124 -12.29 1.20 -2.08
C LEU A 124 -13.06 2.12 -1.14
N TYR A 125 -12.94 3.43 -1.37
CA TYR A 125 -13.78 4.40 -0.71
C TYR A 125 -15.09 4.56 -1.50
N SER A 126 -16.22 4.50 -0.80
CA SER A 126 -17.54 4.72 -1.38
C SER A 126 -18.40 5.49 -0.38
N THR A 127 -19.32 6.31 -0.90
CA THR A 127 -20.39 6.90 -0.10
C THR A 127 -21.57 5.93 -0.01
N GLU A 128 -22.47 6.16 0.94
CA GLU A 128 -23.72 5.39 1.06
C GLU A 128 -24.54 5.48 -0.24
N GLU A 129 -24.62 6.67 -0.82
CA GLU A 129 -25.34 6.92 -2.08
C GLU A 129 -24.77 6.09 -3.24
N ASP A 130 -23.43 6.03 -3.37
CA ASP A 130 -22.75 5.23 -4.39
C ASP A 130 -23.07 3.73 -4.22
N LEU A 131 -23.09 3.24 -2.98
CA LEU A 131 -23.39 1.83 -2.69
C LEU A 131 -24.84 1.50 -3.04
N ILE A 132 -25.79 2.36 -2.67
CA ILE A 132 -27.23 2.19 -3.01
C ILE A 132 -27.40 2.19 -4.53
N TYR A 133 -26.75 3.12 -5.22
CA TYR A 133 -26.83 3.19 -6.68
C TYR A 133 -26.25 1.92 -7.35
N ALA A 134 -25.11 1.44 -6.91
CA ALA A 134 -24.50 0.23 -7.41
C ALA A 134 -25.39 -1.02 -7.18
N ALA A 135 -25.97 -1.13 -5.97
CA ALA A 135 -26.87 -2.23 -5.63
C ALA A 135 -28.16 -2.24 -6.48
N ARG A 136 -28.69 -1.06 -6.82
CA ARG A 136 -29.89 -0.96 -7.70
C ARG A 136 -29.57 -1.40 -9.12
N ARG A 137 -28.40 -1.09 -9.65
CA ARG A 137 -27.99 -1.51 -11.01
C ARG A 137 -27.81 -3.03 -11.14
N GLN A 138 -27.34 -3.70 -10.10
CA GLN A 138 -27.19 -5.16 -10.11
C GLN A 138 -28.52 -5.92 -10.12
N LYS A 139 -29.62 -5.32 -9.64
CA LYS A 139 -30.95 -5.95 -9.67
C LYS A 139 -31.66 -5.82 -11.02
N SER A 140 -31.08 -5.09 -11.98
CA SER A 140 -31.70 -4.84 -13.31
C SER A 140 -31.16 -5.76 -14.39
N HIS A 141 -30.41 -6.77 -14.03
CA HIS A 141 -29.91 -7.87 -14.88
C HIS A 141 -30.34 -9.21 -14.27
#